data_c62f6f58c15795121a3d0d8b4071047d
#
_entry.id   c62f6f58c15795121a3d0d8b4071047d
#
_cell.length_a   1.000
_cell.length_b   1.000
_cell.length_c   1.000
_cell.angle_alpha   90.00
_cell.angle_beta   90.00
_cell.angle_gamma   90.00
#
_symmetry.space_group_name_H-M   'P 1'
#
loop_
_entity.id
_entity.type
_entity.pdbx_description
1 polymer ?
#
loop_
_entity_poly.entity_id
_entity_poly.type
_entity_poly.pdbx_seq_one_letter_code
_entity_poly.pdbx_strand_id
1 'polypeptide(L)'
;MRFNTISEKMDQYISPLANKLSQQRHLKATRDAFMSMLPITLFGSIPIILKAAPVTDDTKNGFLLGWANFAEKYDLILNWISGITLGAMSLYICVGITYYLCKHYHEDFLRPLMFSIAGFFMLVLNPIKMGWDGKEVDISFLDGRGILLSIFVAIVTVEGYHWMRKKNVGRITMPDCVPASLSETFAALVPGIILMTFFSIIFIIFNLLDTTAIQFLYEKMAPSFKAADSLPFTILSIFLVHLFWFFGVHDAALAGILGPIRDGNLSINAAEKMAGQDLTNIFTTPFWTYFVIIGGSGSVLALAFLMMRSKSKQLSTVGKVGFLPSIFGISEPLIFGTPLMLNPIFFFPFIFTSVFNGVITYLCMYFGIVGKTFAVFSWQMPAPIGAFLSTMDWRAIVLVFILIFLNGLMYYPFLKVYEKNLVALEKEAEEENIAAN
;
A
#
# COMPACT_ATOMS: atom_id res chain seq x y z
N MET A 1 -35.11 -12.34 -9.99
CA MET A 1 -34.65 -13.73 -10.23
C MET A 1 -33.28 -13.82 -10.99
N ARG A 2 -33.09 -13.18 -12.15
CA ARG A 2 -31.81 -13.31 -12.89
C ARG A 2 -30.56 -12.72 -12.19
N PHE A 3 -30.71 -11.69 -11.37
CA PHE A 3 -29.58 -11.03 -10.70
C PHE A 3 -29.03 -11.85 -9.52
N ASN A 4 -29.91 -12.50 -8.75
CA ASN A 4 -29.48 -13.40 -7.67
C ASN A 4 -28.64 -14.56 -8.21
N THR A 5 -29.04 -15.13 -9.36
CA THR A 5 -28.30 -16.24 -10.00
C THR A 5 -26.93 -15.82 -10.53
N ILE A 6 -26.76 -14.56 -11.00
CA ILE A 6 -25.46 -14.01 -11.44
C ILE A 6 -24.59 -13.73 -10.22
N SER A 7 -25.15 -13.12 -9.17
CA SER A 7 -24.45 -12.85 -7.91
C SER A 7 -23.96 -14.16 -7.26
N GLU A 8 -24.81 -15.17 -7.15
CA GLU A 8 -24.46 -16.50 -6.61
C GLU A 8 -23.35 -17.19 -7.42
N LYS A 9 -23.42 -17.14 -8.77
CA LYS A 9 -22.37 -17.71 -9.63
C LYS A 9 -21.06 -16.93 -9.51
N MET A 10 -21.08 -15.60 -9.47
CA MET A 10 -19.87 -14.80 -9.33
C MET A 10 -19.25 -14.99 -7.94
N ASP A 11 -20.04 -15.07 -6.87
CA ASP A 11 -19.54 -15.41 -5.54
C ASP A 11 -18.90 -16.80 -5.53
N GLN A 12 -19.49 -17.76 -6.21
CA GLN A 12 -18.94 -19.12 -6.34
C GLN A 12 -17.56 -19.17 -7.02
N TYR A 13 -17.25 -18.24 -7.92
CA TYR A 13 -15.95 -18.22 -8.64
C TYR A 13 -14.95 -17.18 -8.08
N ILE A 14 -15.43 -16.00 -7.69
CA ILE A 14 -14.58 -14.90 -7.25
C ILE A 14 -14.10 -15.11 -5.81
N SER A 15 -14.99 -15.49 -4.89
CA SER A 15 -14.62 -15.68 -3.49
C SER A 15 -13.56 -16.77 -3.27
N PRO A 16 -13.60 -17.96 -3.92
CA PRO A 16 -12.52 -18.93 -3.81
C PRO A 16 -11.18 -18.44 -4.39
N LEU A 17 -11.22 -17.73 -5.53
CA LEU A 17 -10.00 -17.18 -6.14
C LEU A 17 -9.37 -16.12 -5.24
N ALA A 18 -10.17 -15.20 -4.73
CA ALA A 18 -9.70 -14.15 -3.84
C ALA A 18 -9.17 -14.70 -2.51
N ASN A 19 -9.87 -15.70 -1.92
CA ASN A 19 -9.39 -16.40 -0.74
C ASN A 19 -8.07 -17.13 -1.01
N LYS A 20 -7.94 -17.78 -2.16
CA LYS A 20 -6.68 -18.44 -2.55
C LYS A 20 -5.53 -17.46 -2.69
N LEU A 21 -5.77 -16.27 -3.28
CA LEU A 21 -4.77 -15.20 -3.38
C LEU A 21 -4.42 -14.62 -2.01
N SER A 22 -5.41 -14.28 -1.18
CA SER A 22 -5.20 -13.68 0.14
C SER A 22 -4.51 -14.63 1.13
N GLN A 23 -4.69 -15.94 0.97
CA GLN A 23 -4.08 -16.97 1.81
C GLN A 23 -2.76 -17.51 1.25
N GLN A 24 -2.35 -17.08 0.04
CA GLN A 24 -1.08 -17.48 -0.54
C GLN A 24 0.07 -16.94 0.33
N ARG A 25 0.92 -17.84 0.85
CA ARG A 25 1.89 -17.55 1.90
C ARG A 25 2.84 -16.39 1.58
N HIS A 26 3.34 -16.29 0.35
CA HIS A 26 4.27 -15.22 -0.05
C HIS A 26 3.57 -13.88 -0.17
N LEU A 27 2.36 -13.83 -0.77
CA LEU A 27 1.56 -12.61 -0.87
C LEU A 27 1.10 -12.13 0.51
N LYS A 28 0.73 -13.05 1.38
CA LYS A 28 0.37 -12.74 2.77
C LYS A 28 1.56 -12.18 3.55
N ALA A 29 2.73 -12.83 3.47
CA ALA A 29 3.94 -12.36 4.13
C ALA A 29 4.37 -10.98 3.61
N THR A 30 4.29 -10.75 2.29
CA THR A 30 4.57 -9.45 1.67
C THR A 30 3.62 -8.38 2.20
N ARG A 31 2.29 -8.62 2.16
CA ARG A 31 1.29 -7.70 2.71
C ARG A 31 1.57 -7.36 4.18
N ASP A 32 1.79 -8.38 5.00
CA ASP A 32 1.98 -8.22 6.44
C ASP A 32 3.29 -7.47 6.76
N ALA A 33 4.33 -7.62 5.91
CA ALA A 33 5.57 -6.85 5.99
C ALA A 33 5.33 -5.36 5.71
N PHE A 34 4.60 -5.01 4.62
CA PHE A 34 4.24 -3.62 4.33
C PHE A 34 3.40 -2.99 5.45
N MET A 35 2.43 -3.71 5.98
CA MET A 35 1.62 -3.22 7.11
C MET A 35 2.46 -2.97 8.36
N SER A 36 3.43 -3.83 8.65
CA SER A 36 4.32 -3.65 9.82
C SER A 36 5.28 -2.48 9.68
N MET A 37 5.54 -2.04 8.45
CA MET A 37 6.43 -0.92 8.17
C MET A 37 5.73 0.45 8.27
N LEU A 38 4.40 0.50 8.32
CA LEU A 38 3.63 1.76 8.36
C LEU A 38 4.16 2.80 9.38
N PRO A 39 4.51 2.45 10.64
CA PRO A 39 5.02 3.46 11.57
C PRO A 39 6.32 4.12 11.10
N ILE A 40 7.21 3.36 10.44
CA ILE A 40 8.49 3.87 9.92
C ILE A 40 8.25 4.79 8.72
N THR A 41 7.35 4.40 7.81
CA THR A 41 7.02 5.22 6.63
C THR A 41 6.30 6.51 7.00
N LEU A 42 5.40 6.45 7.97
CA LEU A 42 4.71 7.63 8.50
C LEU A 42 5.73 8.62 9.11
N PHE A 43 6.61 8.12 9.98
CA PHE A 43 7.65 8.94 10.58
C PHE A 43 8.61 9.52 9.52
N GLY A 44 9.04 8.70 8.54
CA GLY A 44 9.92 9.12 7.45
C GLY A 44 9.33 10.17 6.51
N SER A 45 8.00 10.30 6.45
CA SER A 45 7.32 11.35 5.69
C SER A 45 7.40 12.73 6.34
N ILE A 46 7.55 12.80 7.67
CA ILE A 46 7.61 14.07 8.40
C ILE A 46 8.79 14.95 7.95
N PRO A 47 10.04 14.46 7.89
CA PRO A 47 11.16 15.25 7.39
C PRO A 47 10.95 15.78 5.96
N ILE A 48 10.33 14.98 5.08
CA ILE A 48 10.08 15.37 3.69
C ILE A 48 9.13 16.56 3.63
N ILE A 49 8.07 16.55 4.47
CA ILE A 49 7.11 17.64 4.56
C ILE A 49 7.74 18.89 5.14
N LEU A 50 8.57 18.73 6.19
CA LEU A 50 9.29 19.84 6.77
C LEU A 50 10.25 20.51 5.76
N LYS A 51 10.77 19.76 4.78
CA LYS A 51 11.54 20.32 3.65
C LYS A 51 10.68 20.97 2.59
N ALA A 52 9.45 20.56 2.42
CA ALA A 52 8.56 21.01 1.34
C ALA A 52 7.81 22.31 1.69
N ALA A 53 8.50 23.32 2.21
CA ALA A 53 7.89 24.61 2.47
C ALA A 53 7.31 25.19 1.17
N PRO A 54 6.01 25.57 1.13
CA PRO A 54 5.36 26.08 -0.10
C PRO A 54 5.68 27.56 -0.31
N VAL A 55 6.93 27.86 -0.62
CA VAL A 55 7.44 29.22 -0.87
C VAL A 55 7.73 29.44 -2.36
N THR A 56 7.52 30.65 -2.83
CA THR A 56 7.90 31.16 -4.15
C THR A 56 8.70 32.44 -3.96
N ASP A 57 9.35 32.95 -5.01
CA ASP A 57 10.14 34.19 -4.96
C ASP A 57 9.33 35.40 -4.47
N ASP A 58 8.01 35.39 -4.66
CA ASP A 58 7.08 36.44 -4.22
C ASP A 58 6.51 36.24 -2.81
N THR A 59 6.88 35.17 -2.12
CA THR A 59 6.32 34.84 -0.79
C THR A 59 6.74 35.89 0.25
N LYS A 60 5.77 36.62 0.83
CA LYS A 60 5.98 37.62 1.88
C LYS A 60 5.55 37.14 3.26
N ASN A 61 4.97 35.96 3.37
CA ASN A 61 4.47 35.42 4.63
C ASN A 61 5.65 35.02 5.53
N GLY A 62 5.80 35.69 6.68
CA GLY A 62 6.91 35.44 7.62
C GLY A 62 6.95 34.03 8.19
N PHE A 63 5.79 33.37 8.37
CA PHE A 63 5.72 31.96 8.82
C PHE A 63 6.30 31.02 7.73
N LEU A 64 5.91 31.19 6.46
CA LEU A 64 6.39 30.38 5.34
C LEU A 64 7.89 30.58 5.11
N LEU A 65 8.36 31.82 5.19
CA LEU A 65 9.80 32.13 5.08
C LEU A 65 10.59 31.54 6.27
N GLY A 66 10.05 31.62 7.49
CA GLY A 66 10.64 30.96 8.66
C GLY A 66 10.70 29.44 8.51
N TRP A 67 9.66 28.82 7.91
CA TRP A 67 9.66 27.40 7.59
C TRP A 67 10.73 27.04 6.55
N ALA A 68 10.84 27.81 5.46
CA ALA A 68 11.88 27.59 4.45
C ALA A 68 13.29 27.69 5.03
N ASN A 69 13.55 28.72 5.84
CA ASN A 69 14.85 28.89 6.53
C ASN A 69 15.15 27.74 7.51
N PHE A 70 14.12 27.21 8.21
CA PHE A 70 14.26 26.02 9.05
C PHE A 70 14.64 24.80 8.19
N ALA A 71 13.95 24.57 7.08
CA ALA A 71 14.19 23.48 6.15
C ALA A 71 15.62 23.51 5.60
N GLU A 72 16.10 24.68 5.17
CA GLU A 72 17.45 24.89 4.67
C GLU A 72 18.51 24.65 5.77
N LYS A 73 18.32 25.23 6.95
CA LYS A 73 19.24 25.09 8.09
C LYS A 73 19.43 23.63 8.52
N TYR A 74 18.38 22.81 8.47
CA TYR A 74 18.40 21.41 8.91
C TYR A 74 18.36 20.40 7.76
N ASP A 75 18.66 20.82 6.54
CA ASP A 75 18.60 20.01 5.31
C ASP A 75 19.28 18.65 5.46
N LEU A 76 20.53 18.62 5.91
CA LEU A 76 21.28 17.39 6.09
C LEU A 76 20.61 16.41 7.07
N ILE A 77 20.08 16.93 8.19
CA ILE A 77 19.45 16.11 9.21
C ILE A 77 18.12 15.55 8.69
N LEU A 78 17.31 16.38 8.04
CA LEU A 78 16.03 15.98 7.47
C LEU A 78 16.22 14.92 6.36
N ASN A 79 17.21 15.12 5.48
CA ASN A 79 17.58 14.15 4.45
C ASN A 79 18.02 12.82 5.08
N TRP A 80 18.87 12.86 6.11
CA TRP A 80 19.36 11.65 6.76
C TRP A 80 18.23 10.86 7.42
N ILE A 81 17.35 11.52 8.19
CA ILE A 81 16.23 10.84 8.86
C ILE A 81 15.29 10.20 7.83
N SER A 82 14.94 10.92 6.75
CA SER A 82 14.12 10.37 5.69
C SER A 82 14.82 9.22 4.95
N GLY A 83 16.11 9.35 4.68
CA GLY A 83 16.92 8.35 3.99
C GLY A 83 17.01 7.01 4.73
N ILE A 84 17.16 7.03 6.07
CA ILE A 84 17.22 5.81 6.88
C ILE A 84 15.84 5.24 7.25
N THR A 85 14.76 5.94 6.98
CA THR A 85 13.38 5.50 7.23
C THR A 85 12.70 5.10 5.92
N LEU A 86 12.05 6.03 5.25
CA LEU A 86 11.36 5.76 3.99
C LEU A 86 12.33 5.39 2.85
N GLY A 87 13.50 6.03 2.81
CA GLY A 87 14.56 5.74 1.83
C GLY A 87 15.26 4.39 2.00
N ALA A 88 15.05 3.68 3.12
CA ALA A 88 15.56 2.32 3.34
C ALA A 88 14.43 1.27 3.35
N MET A 89 13.31 1.57 2.70
CA MET A 89 12.09 0.77 2.67
C MET A 89 12.34 -0.70 2.28
N SER A 90 13.13 -0.94 1.26
CA SER A 90 13.36 -2.29 0.76
C SER A 90 14.08 -3.21 1.76
N LEU A 91 14.94 -2.65 2.62
CA LEU A 91 15.56 -3.39 3.72
C LEU A 91 14.50 -3.85 4.75
N TYR A 92 13.62 -2.93 5.18
CA TYR A 92 12.57 -3.25 6.14
C TYR A 92 11.58 -4.27 5.60
N ILE A 93 11.27 -4.21 4.30
CA ILE A 93 10.43 -5.19 3.61
C ILE A 93 11.12 -6.57 3.58
N CYS A 94 12.43 -6.64 3.28
CA CYS A 94 13.19 -7.88 3.34
C CYS A 94 13.09 -8.53 4.73
N VAL A 95 13.32 -7.74 5.77
CA VAL A 95 13.20 -8.16 7.19
C VAL A 95 11.79 -8.67 7.50
N GLY A 96 10.77 -7.90 7.13
CA GLY A 96 9.37 -8.24 7.40
C GLY A 96 8.93 -9.53 6.70
N ILE A 97 9.22 -9.68 5.41
CA ILE A 97 8.86 -10.90 4.66
C ILE A 97 9.56 -12.12 5.25
N THR A 98 10.85 -12.00 5.57
CA THR A 98 11.60 -13.08 6.21
C THR A 98 10.94 -13.50 7.51
N TYR A 99 10.60 -12.55 8.38
CA TYR A 99 9.92 -12.82 9.65
C TYR A 99 8.57 -13.52 9.46
N TYR A 100 7.70 -13.01 8.58
CA TYR A 100 6.37 -13.55 8.39
C TYR A 100 6.37 -14.92 7.70
N LEU A 101 7.33 -15.20 6.82
CA LEU A 101 7.50 -16.54 6.23
C LEU A 101 8.03 -17.54 7.26
N CYS A 102 9.02 -17.19 8.08
CA CYS A 102 9.49 -18.05 9.17
C CYS A 102 8.37 -18.35 10.16
N LYS A 103 7.55 -17.34 10.51
CA LYS A 103 6.37 -17.53 11.35
C LYS A 103 5.35 -18.48 10.72
N HIS A 104 5.15 -18.42 9.40
CA HIS A 104 4.28 -19.37 8.68
C HIS A 104 4.77 -20.81 8.80
N TYR A 105 6.09 -21.04 8.78
CA TYR A 105 6.70 -22.35 8.91
C TYR A 105 6.95 -22.80 10.36
N HIS A 106 6.60 -21.96 11.34
CA HIS A 106 6.89 -22.19 12.76
C HIS A 106 8.38 -22.41 13.03
N GLU A 107 9.26 -21.72 12.30
CA GLU A 107 10.70 -21.75 12.45
C GLU A 107 11.23 -20.53 13.20
N ASP A 108 12.39 -20.68 13.85
CA ASP A 108 13.13 -19.56 14.40
C ASP A 108 13.57 -18.62 13.26
N PHE A 109 13.20 -17.36 13.38
CA PHE A 109 13.42 -16.35 12.33
C PHE A 109 14.84 -15.73 12.35
N LEU A 110 15.55 -15.80 13.48
CA LEU A 110 16.79 -15.01 13.68
C LEU A 110 17.88 -15.36 12.65
N ARG A 111 18.10 -16.64 12.40
CA ARG A 111 19.13 -17.11 11.46
C ARG A 111 18.77 -16.80 10.00
N PRO A 112 17.58 -17.17 9.49
CA PRO A 112 17.14 -16.76 8.17
C PRO A 112 17.17 -15.25 7.99
N LEU A 113 16.85 -14.46 9.03
CA LEU A 113 16.88 -13.01 8.98
C LEU A 113 18.30 -12.47 8.72
N MET A 114 19.30 -12.98 9.44
CA MET A 114 20.71 -12.63 9.22
C MET A 114 21.15 -12.97 7.79
N PHE A 115 20.78 -14.15 7.29
CA PHE A 115 21.09 -14.54 5.91
C PHE A 115 20.37 -13.67 4.87
N SER A 116 19.11 -13.32 5.09
CA SER A 116 18.37 -12.41 4.20
C SER A 116 18.99 -11.03 4.15
N ILE A 117 19.36 -10.45 5.29
CA ILE A 117 19.99 -9.12 5.34
C ILE A 117 21.33 -9.16 4.61
N ALA A 118 22.19 -10.16 4.90
CA ALA A 118 23.49 -10.30 4.27
C ALA A 118 23.36 -10.50 2.75
N GLY A 119 22.48 -11.40 2.30
CA GLY A 119 22.22 -11.65 0.89
C GLY A 119 21.62 -10.43 0.18
N PHE A 120 20.72 -9.71 0.85
CA PHE A 120 20.16 -8.47 0.31
C PHE A 120 21.21 -7.39 0.13
N PHE A 121 22.07 -7.16 1.13
CA PHE A 121 23.15 -6.19 1.02
C PHE A 121 24.17 -6.57 -0.06
N MET A 122 24.49 -7.87 -0.22
CA MET A 122 25.37 -8.30 -1.31
C MET A 122 24.83 -7.93 -2.70
N LEU A 123 23.50 -7.93 -2.87
CA LEU A 123 22.89 -7.74 -4.19
C LEU A 123 22.39 -6.32 -4.45
N VAL A 124 22.12 -5.53 -3.39
CA VAL A 124 21.56 -4.18 -3.52
C VAL A 124 22.61 -3.09 -3.42
N LEU A 125 23.66 -3.30 -2.60
CA LEU A 125 24.71 -2.30 -2.42
C LEU A 125 25.74 -2.41 -3.54
N ASN A 126 26.11 -1.25 -4.10
CA ASN A 126 27.22 -1.19 -5.06
C ASN A 126 28.48 -0.68 -4.34
N PRO A 127 29.55 -1.49 -4.23
CA PRO A 127 30.76 -1.06 -3.58
C PRO A 127 31.50 -0.02 -4.45
N ILE A 128 31.68 1.20 -3.94
CA ILE A 128 32.46 2.28 -4.59
C ILE A 128 33.91 2.17 -4.17
N LYS A 129 34.17 2.01 -2.87
CA LYS A 129 35.49 1.89 -2.29
C LYS A 129 35.52 0.84 -1.20
N MET A 130 36.46 -0.10 -1.29
CA MET A 130 36.66 -1.15 -0.29
C MET A 130 38.14 -1.26 0.05
N GLY A 131 38.52 -0.91 1.27
CA GLY A 131 39.90 -0.96 1.71
C GLY A 131 40.06 -0.62 3.18
N TRP A 132 41.33 -0.56 3.63
CA TRP A 132 41.67 -0.20 5.00
C TRP A 132 41.42 1.28 5.31
N ASP A 133 41.50 2.15 4.28
CA ASP A 133 41.30 3.60 4.41
C ASP A 133 39.84 4.05 4.41
N GLY A 134 38.92 3.10 4.34
CA GLY A 134 37.49 3.37 4.36
C GLY A 134 36.68 2.46 3.44
N LYS A 135 35.39 2.48 3.64
CA LYS A 135 34.39 1.76 2.83
C LYS A 135 33.32 2.74 2.40
N GLU A 136 33.10 2.82 1.10
CA GLU A 136 32.00 3.60 0.52
C GLU A 136 31.12 2.68 -0.31
N VAL A 137 29.82 2.77 -0.10
CA VAL A 137 28.83 1.98 -0.83
C VAL A 137 27.70 2.89 -1.30
N ASP A 138 27.22 2.64 -2.51
CA ASP A 138 26.01 3.28 -3.01
C ASP A 138 24.77 2.61 -2.39
N ILE A 139 23.96 3.40 -1.69
CA ILE A 139 22.73 2.97 -1.00
C ILE A 139 21.47 3.44 -1.73
N SER A 140 21.57 4.01 -2.92
CA SER A 140 20.47 4.63 -3.65
C SER A 140 19.31 3.66 -3.96
N PHE A 141 19.58 2.37 -4.03
CA PHE A 141 18.59 1.34 -4.29
C PHE A 141 17.98 0.69 -3.03
N LEU A 142 18.20 1.25 -1.84
CA LEU A 142 17.52 0.81 -0.63
C LEU A 142 16.06 1.30 -0.55
N ASP A 143 15.67 2.23 -1.39
CA ASP A 143 14.31 2.76 -1.51
C ASP A 143 13.34 1.80 -2.24
N GLY A 144 12.23 2.31 -2.74
CA GLY A 144 11.22 1.55 -3.49
C GLY A 144 11.76 0.78 -4.69
N ARG A 145 12.86 1.22 -5.29
CA ARG A 145 13.50 0.53 -6.42
C ARG A 145 14.05 -0.85 -6.04
N GLY A 146 14.47 -1.03 -4.77
CA GLY A 146 15.00 -2.29 -4.26
C GLY A 146 13.94 -3.31 -3.82
N ILE A 147 12.65 -2.96 -3.81
CA ILE A 147 11.58 -3.82 -3.24
C ILE A 147 11.49 -5.19 -3.91
N LEU A 148 11.56 -5.27 -5.24
CA LEU A 148 11.49 -6.56 -5.92
C LEU A 148 12.65 -7.48 -5.55
N LEU A 149 13.85 -6.92 -5.45
CA LEU A 149 15.02 -7.67 -5.02
C LEU A 149 14.87 -8.13 -3.56
N SER A 150 14.34 -7.29 -2.68
CA SER A 150 14.07 -7.64 -1.28
C SER A 150 13.09 -8.80 -1.13
N ILE A 151 12.00 -8.78 -1.91
CA ILE A 151 11.02 -9.88 -1.97
C ILE A 151 11.69 -11.17 -2.44
N PHE A 152 12.47 -11.10 -3.52
CA PHE A 152 13.20 -12.25 -4.05
C PHE A 152 14.17 -12.85 -3.02
N VAL A 153 15.03 -12.03 -2.42
CA VAL A 153 16.02 -12.48 -1.43
C VAL A 153 15.34 -13.10 -0.21
N ALA A 154 14.33 -12.45 0.35
CA ALA A 154 13.60 -12.96 1.52
C ALA A 154 12.95 -14.32 1.24
N ILE A 155 12.24 -14.45 0.11
CA ILE A 155 11.60 -15.72 -0.28
C ILE A 155 12.64 -16.82 -0.50
N VAL A 156 13.67 -16.54 -1.31
CA VAL A 156 14.72 -17.54 -1.60
C VAL A 156 15.43 -18.00 -0.33
N THR A 157 15.73 -17.06 0.57
CA THR A 157 16.38 -17.40 1.84
C THR A 157 15.51 -18.30 2.70
N VAL A 158 14.26 -17.92 2.94
CA VAL A 158 13.39 -18.67 3.85
C VAL A 158 12.98 -20.01 3.26
N GLU A 159 12.56 -20.04 1.98
CA GLU A 159 12.18 -21.30 1.32
C GLU A 159 13.38 -22.24 1.19
N GLY A 160 14.55 -21.72 0.82
CA GLY A 160 15.79 -22.51 0.73
C GLY A 160 16.21 -23.03 2.10
N TYR A 161 16.20 -22.18 3.13
CA TYR A 161 16.51 -22.58 4.50
C TYR A 161 15.54 -23.64 5.02
N HIS A 162 14.23 -23.41 4.89
CA HIS A 162 13.18 -24.35 5.28
C HIS A 162 13.35 -25.72 4.57
N TRP A 163 13.56 -25.69 3.24
CA TRP A 163 13.75 -26.92 2.47
C TRP A 163 14.98 -27.71 2.94
N MET A 164 16.12 -27.03 3.15
CA MET A 164 17.35 -27.67 3.64
C MET A 164 17.17 -28.23 5.05
N ARG A 165 16.51 -27.51 5.94
CA ARG A 165 16.17 -27.98 7.30
C ARG A 165 15.28 -29.24 7.25
N LYS A 166 14.22 -29.21 6.45
CA LYS A 166 13.30 -30.34 6.28
C LYS A 166 13.97 -31.59 5.71
N LYS A 167 14.97 -31.40 4.84
CA LYS A 167 15.75 -32.49 4.23
C LYS A 167 16.99 -32.86 5.04
N ASN A 168 17.25 -32.22 6.18
CA ASN A 168 18.46 -32.41 7.00
C ASN A 168 19.76 -32.21 6.20
N VAL A 169 19.79 -31.29 5.23
CA VAL A 169 20.98 -31.03 4.41
C VAL A 169 22.12 -30.52 5.29
N GLY A 170 23.20 -31.27 5.35
CA GLY A 170 24.38 -30.93 6.13
C GLY A 170 24.13 -30.72 7.62
N ARG A 171 23.10 -31.36 8.20
CA ARG A 171 22.76 -31.19 9.62
C ARG A 171 23.88 -31.73 10.50
N ILE A 172 24.51 -30.82 11.23
CA ILE A 172 25.45 -31.15 12.28
C ILE A 172 24.65 -31.40 13.56
N THR A 173 24.64 -32.67 14.04
CA THR A 173 23.97 -33.04 15.29
C THR A 173 24.95 -32.98 16.44
N MET A 174 24.54 -32.35 17.52
CA MET A 174 25.31 -32.24 18.75
C MET A 174 24.81 -33.29 19.78
N PRO A 175 25.67 -33.73 20.71
CA PRO A 175 25.25 -34.58 21.83
C PRO A 175 24.18 -33.90 22.68
N ASP A 176 23.35 -34.68 23.38
CA ASP A 176 22.21 -34.17 24.18
C ASP A 176 22.63 -33.27 25.35
N CYS A 177 23.89 -33.28 25.75
CA CYS A 177 24.44 -32.40 26.79
C CYS A 177 24.64 -30.93 26.29
N VAL A 178 24.54 -30.67 24.97
CA VAL A 178 24.76 -29.37 24.39
C VAL A 178 23.46 -28.55 24.44
N PRO A 179 23.49 -27.29 24.88
CA PRO A 179 22.29 -26.44 24.88
C PRO A 179 21.62 -26.38 23.51
N ALA A 180 20.27 -26.37 23.47
CA ALA A 180 19.48 -26.39 22.24
C ALA A 180 19.82 -25.24 21.30
N SER A 181 20.06 -24.01 21.83
CA SER A 181 20.44 -22.86 21.05
C SER A 181 21.76 -23.04 20.26
N LEU A 182 22.73 -23.69 20.87
CA LEU A 182 24.02 -23.98 20.24
C LEU A 182 23.86 -25.10 19.18
N SER A 183 23.14 -26.18 19.49
CA SER A 183 22.81 -27.24 18.55
C SER A 183 22.09 -26.73 17.31
N GLU A 184 21.13 -25.81 17.48
CA GLU A 184 20.44 -25.15 16.38
C GLU A 184 21.36 -24.24 15.54
N THR A 185 22.36 -23.60 16.16
CA THR A 185 23.37 -22.80 15.45
C THR A 185 24.21 -23.66 14.51
N PHE A 186 24.70 -24.79 14.99
CA PHE A 186 25.47 -25.75 14.16
C PHE A 186 24.62 -26.39 13.06
N ALA A 187 23.35 -26.68 13.35
CA ALA A 187 22.42 -27.20 12.34
C ALA A 187 22.12 -26.18 11.21
N ALA A 188 22.25 -24.85 11.47
CA ALA A 188 22.05 -23.80 10.50
C ALA A 188 23.33 -23.46 9.69
N LEU A 189 24.50 -23.96 10.07
CA LEU A 189 25.78 -23.55 9.50
C LEU A 189 25.88 -23.92 8.02
N VAL A 190 25.62 -25.18 7.66
CA VAL A 190 25.70 -25.63 6.25
C VAL A 190 24.62 -24.97 5.38
N PRO A 191 23.33 -24.90 5.78
CA PRO A 191 22.34 -24.12 5.07
C PRO A 191 22.74 -22.65 4.86
N GLY A 192 23.30 -22.01 5.88
CA GLY A 192 23.78 -20.63 5.78
C GLY A 192 24.90 -20.45 4.77
N ILE A 193 25.92 -21.34 4.79
CA ILE A 193 27.02 -21.32 3.81
C ILE A 193 26.48 -21.49 2.40
N ILE A 194 25.56 -22.40 2.16
CA ILE A 194 24.96 -22.64 0.84
C ILE A 194 24.22 -21.36 0.36
N LEU A 195 23.40 -20.75 1.20
CA LEU A 195 22.67 -19.52 0.86
C LEU A 195 23.61 -18.35 0.58
N MET A 196 24.63 -18.16 1.42
CA MET A 196 25.61 -17.08 1.21
C MET A 196 26.44 -17.31 -0.05
N THR A 197 26.83 -18.56 -0.32
CA THR A 197 27.52 -18.91 -1.57
C THR A 197 26.62 -18.63 -2.79
N PHE A 198 25.35 -18.97 -2.72
CA PHE A 198 24.38 -18.70 -3.78
C PHE A 198 24.29 -17.19 -4.10
N PHE A 199 24.12 -16.34 -3.07
CA PHE A 199 24.07 -14.89 -3.28
C PHE A 199 25.43 -14.32 -3.74
N SER A 200 26.54 -14.87 -3.26
CA SER A 200 27.89 -14.48 -3.72
C SER A 200 28.10 -14.81 -5.20
N ILE A 201 27.63 -15.96 -5.67
CA ILE A 201 27.69 -16.33 -7.09
C ILE A 201 26.88 -15.33 -7.93
N ILE A 202 25.65 -14.97 -7.52
CA ILE A 202 24.86 -13.96 -8.21
C ILE A 202 25.60 -12.63 -8.26
N PHE A 203 26.16 -12.17 -7.14
CA PHE A 203 26.94 -10.94 -7.10
C PHE A 203 28.13 -10.98 -8.08
N ILE A 204 28.90 -12.07 -8.09
CA ILE A 204 30.07 -12.22 -8.98
C ILE A 204 29.62 -12.19 -10.45
N ILE A 205 28.54 -12.89 -10.81
CA ILE A 205 28.02 -12.91 -12.19
C ILE A 205 27.69 -11.48 -12.66
N PHE A 206 26.95 -10.72 -11.86
CA PHE A 206 26.60 -9.36 -12.24
C PHE A 206 27.80 -8.41 -12.25
N ASN A 207 28.75 -8.59 -11.33
CA ASN A 207 29.98 -7.80 -11.32
C ASN A 207 30.85 -8.07 -12.58
N LEU A 208 30.92 -9.32 -13.06
CA LEU A 208 31.59 -9.67 -14.32
C LEU A 208 30.87 -9.11 -15.56
N LEU A 209 29.61 -8.71 -15.43
CA LEU A 209 28.83 -8.04 -16.49
C LEU A 209 28.88 -6.51 -16.38
N ASP A 210 29.78 -5.96 -15.57
CA ASP A 210 29.91 -4.52 -15.29
C ASP A 210 28.59 -3.86 -14.84
N THR A 211 27.75 -4.60 -14.08
CA THR A 211 26.49 -4.12 -13.54
C THR A 211 26.25 -4.70 -12.13
N THR A 212 25.18 -4.27 -11.48
CA THR A 212 24.72 -4.88 -10.23
C THR A 212 23.41 -5.63 -10.45
N ALA A 213 23.12 -6.61 -9.59
CA ALA A 213 21.86 -7.37 -9.67
C ALA A 213 20.64 -6.45 -9.61
N ILE A 214 20.69 -5.42 -8.75
CA ILE A 214 19.60 -4.45 -8.60
C ILE A 214 19.46 -3.54 -9.83
N GLN A 215 20.58 -3.02 -10.37
CA GLN A 215 20.54 -2.15 -11.54
C GLN A 215 20.01 -2.92 -12.76
N PHE A 216 20.48 -4.13 -13.00
CA PHE A 216 19.98 -4.99 -14.06
C PHE A 216 18.48 -5.27 -13.91
N LEU A 217 18.05 -5.64 -12.71
CA LEU A 217 16.63 -5.89 -12.43
C LEU A 217 15.79 -4.63 -12.69
N TYR A 218 16.24 -3.48 -12.20
CA TYR A 218 15.54 -2.21 -12.36
C TYR A 218 15.43 -1.82 -13.84
N GLU A 219 16.51 -1.87 -14.60
CA GLU A 219 16.52 -1.54 -16.04
C GLU A 219 15.63 -2.48 -16.85
N LYS A 220 15.69 -3.79 -16.59
CA LYS A 220 14.85 -4.78 -17.29
C LYS A 220 13.37 -4.69 -16.91
N MET A 221 13.08 -4.32 -15.68
CA MET A 221 11.71 -4.15 -15.18
C MET A 221 11.14 -2.75 -15.40
N ALA A 222 11.95 -1.77 -15.79
CA ALA A 222 11.51 -0.39 -16.00
C ALA A 222 10.26 -0.25 -16.91
N PRO A 223 10.11 -1.01 -18.02
CA PRO A 223 8.88 -0.97 -18.82
C PRO A 223 7.66 -1.47 -18.03
N SER A 224 7.84 -2.51 -17.18
CA SER A 224 6.76 -3.06 -16.34
C SER A 224 6.37 -2.09 -15.23
N PHE A 225 7.31 -1.39 -14.62
CA PHE A 225 7.03 -0.35 -13.63
C PHE A 225 6.27 0.83 -14.25
N LYS A 226 6.68 1.29 -15.44
CA LYS A 226 5.94 2.32 -16.18
C LYS A 226 4.53 1.86 -16.55
N ALA A 227 4.37 0.59 -16.95
CA ALA A 227 3.06 0.03 -17.22
C ALA A 227 2.20 -0.02 -15.94
N ALA A 228 2.80 -0.37 -14.79
CA ALA A 228 2.13 -0.40 -13.49
C ALA A 228 1.82 0.99 -12.89
N ASP A 229 2.43 2.07 -13.42
CA ASP A 229 2.07 3.47 -13.10
C ASP A 229 1.16 4.09 -14.17
N SER A 230 0.73 3.34 -15.18
CA SER A 230 -0.10 3.86 -16.28
C SER A 230 -1.57 4.03 -15.89
N LEU A 231 -2.28 4.91 -16.61
CA LEU A 231 -3.72 5.08 -16.44
C LEU A 231 -4.53 3.78 -16.65
N PRO A 232 -4.28 2.95 -17.69
CA PRO A 232 -4.98 1.67 -17.85
C PRO A 232 -4.77 0.71 -16.67
N PHE A 233 -3.56 0.61 -16.15
CA PHE A 233 -3.27 -0.22 -14.97
C PHE A 233 -3.97 0.32 -13.72
N THR A 234 -3.98 1.64 -13.53
CA THR A 234 -4.69 2.32 -12.45
C THR A 234 -6.19 2.00 -12.50
N ILE A 235 -6.82 2.14 -13.67
CA ILE A 235 -8.24 1.80 -13.87
C ILE A 235 -8.50 0.32 -13.54
N LEU A 236 -7.70 -0.58 -14.09
CA LEU A 236 -7.86 -2.02 -13.87
C LEU A 236 -7.71 -2.38 -12.38
N SER A 237 -6.72 -1.81 -11.71
CA SER A 237 -6.46 -2.06 -10.28
C SER A 237 -7.62 -1.58 -9.41
N ILE A 238 -8.12 -0.36 -9.65
CA ILE A 238 -9.26 0.19 -8.90
C ILE A 238 -10.52 -0.63 -9.15
N PHE A 239 -10.79 -0.97 -10.41
CA PHE A 239 -11.93 -1.79 -10.80
C PHE A 239 -11.91 -3.16 -10.10
N LEU A 240 -10.78 -3.88 -10.18
CA LEU A 240 -10.66 -5.22 -9.58
C LEU A 240 -10.80 -5.19 -8.06
N VAL A 241 -10.19 -4.23 -7.38
CA VAL A 241 -10.30 -4.12 -5.92
C VAL A 241 -11.75 -3.88 -5.50
N HIS A 242 -12.44 -2.95 -6.16
CA HIS A 242 -13.84 -2.64 -5.82
C HIS A 242 -14.81 -3.74 -6.29
N LEU A 243 -14.50 -4.44 -7.36
CA LEU A 243 -15.23 -5.63 -7.77
C LEU A 243 -15.14 -6.73 -6.70
N PHE A 244 -13.94 -6.99 -6.17
CA PHE A 244 -13.74 -7.96 -5.10
C PHE A 244 -14.48 -7.54 -3.82
N TRP A 245 -14.38 -6.26 -3.45
CA TRP A 245 -15.14 -5.70 -2.33
C TRP A 245 -16.64 -5.87 -2.50
N PHE A 246 -17.18 -5.61 -3.69
CA PHE A 246 -18.60 -5.79 -3.98
C PHE A 246 -19.07 -7.23 -3.73
N PHE A 247 -18.22 -8.21 -3.99
CA PHE A 247 -18.46 -9.63 -3.71
C PHE A 247 -18.04 -10.08 -2.30
N GLY A 248 -17.79 -9.15 -1.39
CA GLY A 248 -17.50 -9.47 0.01
C GLY A 248 -16.02 -9.80 0.30
N VAL A 249 -15.14 -9.60 -0.66
CA VAL A 249 -13.70 -9.82 -0.49
C VAL A 249 -13.00 -8.51 -0.20
N HIS A 250 -12.45 -8.40 1.00
CA HIS A 250 -11.72 -7.22 1.45
C HIS A 250 -10.50 -6.91 0.56
N ASP A 251 -10.17 -5.62 0.34
CA ASP A 251 -9.05 -5.15 -0.48
C ASP A 251 -7.68 -5.70 -0.04
N ALA A 252 -7.54 -6.06 1.23
CA ALA A 252 -6.36 -6.74 1.73
C ALA A 252 -5.99 -8.02 0.95
N ALA A 253 -6.93 -8.63 0.22
CA ALA A 253 -6.66 -9.78 -0.64
C ALA A 253 -5.70 -9.44 -1.78
N LEU A 254 -5.74 -8.21 -2.31
CA LEU A 254 -4.87 -7.72 -3.38
C LEU A 254 -3.70 -6.87 -2.85
N ALA A 255 -3.64 -6.57 -1.56
CA ALA A 255 -2.62 -5.72 -0.97
C ALA A 255 -1.20 -6.28 -1.15
N GLY A 256 -1.03 -7.62 -1.15
CA GLY A 256 0.26 -8.28 -1.40
C GLY A 256 0.81 -8.06 -2.81
N ILE A 257 -0.06 -7.69 -3.77
CA ILE A 257 0.31 -7.42 -5.16
C ILE A 257 0.43 -5.92 -5.40
N LEU A 258 -0.57 -5.14 -4.98
CA LEU A 258 -0.64 -3.70 -5.26
C LEU A 258 0.19 -2.86 -4.28
N GLY A 259 0.38 -3.35 -3.04
CA GLY A 259 1.19 -2.67 -2.02
C GLY A 259 2.62 -2.38 -2.49
N PRO A 260 3.39 -3.40 -2.91
CA PRO A 260 4.74 -3.20 -3.44
C PRO A 260 4.83 -2.14 -4.54
N ILE A 261 3.83 -2.06 -5.41
CA ILE A 261 3.78 -1.08 -6.50
C ILE A 261 3.52 0.33 -5.95
N ARG A 262 2.45 0.49 -5.17
CA ARG A 262 2.04 1.81 -4.65
C ARG A 262 3.05 2.40 -3.68
N ASP A 263 3.56 1.59 -2.76
CA ASP A 263 4.51 2.05 -1.75
C ASP A 263 5.91 2.19 -2.34
N GLY A 264 6.27 1.35 -3.31
CA GLY A 264 7.50 1.50 -4.09
C GLY A 264 7.52 2.81 -4.87
N ASN A 265 6.46 3.14 -5.59
CA ASN A 265 6.31 4.40 -6.30
C ASN A 265 6.36 5.61 -5.34
N LEU A 266 5.74 5.49 -4.17
CA LEU A 266 5.80 6.52 -3.13
C LEU A 266 7.23 6.75 -2.64
N SER A 267 7.97 5.68 -2.36
CA SER A 267 9.35 5.78 -1.88
C SER A 267 10.27 6.42 -2.93
N ILE A 268 10.06 6.10 -4.22
CA ILE A 268 10.79 6.75 -5.33
C ILE A 268 10.46 8.24 -5.37
N ASN A 269 9.18 8.63 -5.34
CA ASN A 269 8.78 10.03 -5.31
C ASN A 269 9.34 10.77 -4.09
N ALA A 270 9.40 10.11 -2.94
CA ALA A 270 9.99 10.69 -1.73
C ALA A 270 11.48 10.99 -1.92
N ALA A 271 12.24 10.05 -2.50
CA ALA A 271 13.65 10.23 -2.80
C ALA A 271 13.88 11.34 -3.85
N GLU A 272 13.07 11.37 -4.91
CA GLU A 272 13.10 12.43 -5.93
C GLU A 272 12.80 13.82 -5.32
N LYS A 273 11.79 13.91 -4.44
CA LYS A 273 11.46 15.16 -3.73
C LYS A 273 12.61 15.64 -2.85
N MET A 274 13.26 14.72 -2.13
CA MET A 274 14.42 15.04 -1.29
C MET A 274 15.61 15.51 -2.11
N ALA A 275 15.78 14.96 -3.30
CA ALA A 275 16.83 15.35 -4.26
C ALA A 275 16.50 16.64 -5.04
N GLY A 276 15.33 17.25 -4.84
CA GLY A 276 14.87 18.42 -5.60
C GLY A 276 14.53 18.11 -7.06
N GLN A 277 14.22 16.85 -7.38
CA GLN A 277 13.87 16.39 -8.72
C GLN A 277 12.35 16.38 -8.92
N ASP A 278 11.92 16.37 -10.18
CA ASP A 278 10.53 16.21 -10.54
C ASP A 278 10.04 14.80 -10.20
N LEU A 279 8.85 14.71 -9.59
CA LEU A 279 8.26 13.44 -9.20
C LEU A 279 7.80 12.66 -10.45
N THR A 280 8.16 11.39 -10.53
CA THR A 280 7.86 10.57 -11.71
C THR A 280 6.55 9.80 -11.60
N ASN A 281 6.22 9.25 -10.42
CA ASN A 281 5.13 8.29 -10.27
C ASN A 281 3.82 8.92 -9.79
N ILE A 282 2.67 8.40 -10.27
CA ILE A 282 1.32 8.85 -9.88
C ILE A 282 0.62 7.79 -9.01
N PHE A 283 0.68 6.51 -9.41
CA PHE A 283 -0.01 5.42 -8.71
C PHE A 283 0.70 5.06 -7.40
N THR A 284 0.38 5.78 -6.34
CA THR A 284 0.99 5.67 -4.99
C THR A 284 -0.06 5.37 -3.93
N THR A 285 0.35 5.01 -2.73
CA THR A 285 -0.57 4.79 -1.61
C THR A 285 -1.37 6.05 -1.24
N PRO A 286 -0.80 7.28 -1.15
CA PRO A 286 -1.60 8.49 -0.90
C PRO A 286 -2.57 8.84 -2.03
N PHE A 287 -2.19 8.62 -3.30
CA PHE A 287 -3.11 8.73 -4.43
C PHE A 287 -4.34 7.84 -4.22
N TRP A 288 -4.12 6.57 -3.87
CA TRP A 288 -5.19 5.63 -3.58
C TRP A 288 -6.06 6.07 -2.41
N THR A 289 -5.43 6.39 -1.27
CA THR A 289 -6.12 6.65 -0.01
C THR A 289 -6.92 7.94 -0.01
N TYR A 290 -6.35 9.02 -0.54
CA TYR A 290 -6.95 10.36 -0.37
C TYR A 290 -7.75 10.84 -1.58
N PHE A 291 -7.54 10.21 -2.74
CA PHE A 291 -8.27 10.64 -3.95
C PHE A 291 -9.17 9.54 -4.51
N VAL A 292 -8.73 8.25 -4.49
CA VAL A 292 -9.53 7.17 -5.08
C VAL A 292 -10.64 6.71 -4.15
N ILE A 293 -10.33 6.44 -2.86
CA ILE A 293 -11.28 5.88 -1.89
C ILE A 293 -11.73 6.92 -0.84
N ILE A 294 -12.25 8.04 -1.28
CA ILE A 294 -12.68 9.14 -0.40
C ILE A 294 -13.81 8.67 0.52
N GLY A 295 -13.52 8.57 1.82
CA GLY A 295 -14.46 8.04 2.80
C GLY A 295 -14.46 6.52 2.91
N GLY A 296 -13.44 5.84 2.39
CA GLY A 296 -13.27 4.40 2.37
C GLY A 296 -13.68 3.76 1.04
N SER A 297 -13.64 2.44 0.98
CA SER A 297 -13.92 1.68 -0.25
C SER A 297 -15.28 2.04 -0.85
N GLY A 298 -15.31 2.22 -2.17
CA GLY A 298 -16.48 2.72 -2.89
C GLY A 298 -16.65 4.25 -2.88
N SER A 299 -15.71 5.00 -2.26
CA SER A 299 -15.76 6.48 -2.14
C SER A 299 -17.07 6.98 -1.52
N VAL A 300 -17.46 6.37 -0.40
CA VAL A 300 -18.81 6.44 0.20
C VAL A 300 -19.08 7.69 1.05
N LEU A 301 -18.14 8.61 1.23
CA LEU A 301 -18.35 9.81 2.07
C LEU A 301 -19.56 10.63 1.62
N ALA A 302 -19.69 10.87 0.32
CA ALA A 302 -20.82 11.60 -0.24
C ALA A 302 -22.13 10.82 -0.10
N LEU A 303 -22.08 9.49 -0.25
CA LEU A 303 -23.23 8.61 -0.01
C LEU A 303 -23.72 8.71 1.43
N ALA A 304 -22.81 8.66 2.43
CA ALA A 304 -23.15 8.81 3.84
C ALA A 304 -23.93 10.12 4.09
N PHE A 305 -23.44 11.21 3.53
CA PHE A 305 -24.11 12.53 3.65
C PHE A 305 -25.49 12.55 3.01
N LEU A 306 -25.68 11.93 1.84
CA LEU A 306 -26.98 11.82 1.18
C LEU A 306 -27.95 10.93 1.99
N MET A 307 -27.45 9.83 2.55
CA MET A 307 -28.23 8.90 3.38
C MET A 307 -28.77 9.57 4.66
N MET A 308 -27.96 10.43 5.31
CA MET A 308 -28.41 11.19 6.50
C MET A 308 -29.68 12.00 6.24
N ARG A 309 -29.92 12.40 4.98
CA ARG A 309 -31.08 13.18 4.54
C ARG A 309 -32.17 12.34 3.87
N SER A 310 -32.05 11.02 3.95
CA SER A 310 -33.06 10.09 3.41
C SER A 310 -34.39 10.16 4.17
N LYS A 311 -35.49 9.89 3.44
CA LYS A 311 -36.79 9.73 4.01
C LYS A 311 -36.98 8.37 4.68
N SER A 312 -36.20 7.36 4.32
CA SER A 312 -36.18 6.06 5.00
C SER A 312 -35.51 6.20 6.37
N LYS A 313 -36.15 5.71 7.41
CA LYS A 313 -35.64 5.69 8.79
C LYS A 313 -34.35 4.87 8.88
N GLN A 314 -34.32 3.73 8.18
CA GLN A 314 -33.13 2.85 8.12
C GLN A 314 -31.95 3.57 7.50
N LEU A 315 -32.10 4.13 6.30
CA LEU A 315 -31.01 4.83 5.62
C LEU A 315 -30.52 6.05 6.38
N SER A 316 -31.43 6.86 6.94
CA SER A 316 -31.04 8.02 7.75
C SER A 316 -30.25 7.63 8.98
N THR A 317 -30.61 6.54 9.65
CA THR A 317 -29.89 6.03 10.83
C THR A 317 -28.49 5.55 10.44
N VAL A 318 -28.38 4.71 9.42
CA VAL A 318 -27.08 4.21 8.93
C VAL A 318 -26.19 5.36 8.45
N GLY A 319 -26.76 6.33 7.72
CA GLY A 319 -26.04 7.51 7.27
C GLY A 319 -25.46 8.32 8.44
N LYS A 320 -26.23 8.54 9.50
CA LYS A 320 -25.76 9.27 10.71
C LYS A 320 -24.64 8.51 11.43
N VAL A 321 -24.75 7.21 11.59
CA VAL A 321 -23.76 6.37 12.25
C VAL A 321 -22.47 6.27 11.40
N GLY A 322 -22.61 6.14 10.09
CA GLY A 322 -21.49 5.94 9.18
C GLY A 322 -20.79 7.23 8.71
N PHE A 323 -21.40 8.42 8.86
CA PHE A 323 -20.83 9.66 8.34
C PHE A 323 -19.50 10.03 9.00
N LEU A 324 -19.45 10.07 10.32
CA LEU A 324 -18.23 10.43 11.04
C LEU A 324 -17.08 9.44 10.78
N PRO A 325 -17.27 8.12 10.87
CA PRO A 325 -16.23 7.17 10.45
C PRO A 325 -15.77 7.36 9.01
N SER A 326 -16.67 7.65 8.07
CA SER A 326 -16.30 7.83 6.66
C SER A 326 -15.44 9.08 6.41
N ILE A 327 -15.53 10.13 7.23
CA ILE A 327 -14.57 11.25 7.16
C ILE A 327 -13.14 10.76 7.37
N PHE A 328 -12.95 9.73 8.20
CA PHE A 328 -11.67 9.12 8.52
C PHE A 328 -11.37 7.86 7.66
N GLY A 329 -12.04 7.69 6.53
CA GLY A 329 -11.79 6.60 5.59
C GLY A 329 -12.35 5.24 6.01
N ILE A 330 -13.22 5.18 7.02
CA ILE A 330 -13.83 3.94 7.52
C ILE A 330 -15.24 3.78 6.92
N SER A 331 -15.36 2.88 5.95
CA SER A 331 -16.59 2.65 5.18
C SER A 331 -17.46 1.53 5.69
N GLU A 332 -16.98 0.67 6.57
CA GLU A 332 -17.63 -0.55 7.03
C GLU A 332 -19.02 -0.33 7.62
N PRO A 333 -19.27 0.71 8.44
CA PRO A 333 -20.62 0.97 8.95
C PRO A 333 -21.65 1.25 7.85
N LEU A 334 -21.23 1.85 6.75
CA LEU A 334 -22.07 2.13 5.59
C LEU A 334 -22.25 0.88 4.72
N ILE A 335 -21.17 0.14 4.48
CA ILE A 335 -21.17 -1.04 3.63
C ILE A 335 -22.06 -2.14 4.21
N PHE A 336 -21.97 -2.37 5.53
CA PHE A 336 -22.74 -3.42 6.20
C PHE A 336 -24.09 -2.94 6.70
N GLY A 337 -24.22 -1.68 7.12
CA GLY A 337 -25.49 -1.10 7.59
C GLY A 337 -26.50 -0.83 6.49
N THR A 338 -26.02 -0.48 5.30
CA THR A 338 -26.81 -0.50 4.06
C THR A 338 -26.20 -1.61 3.22
N PRO A 339 -26.89 -2.69 2.86
CA PRO A 339 -26.29 -3.76 2.10
C PRO A 339 -25.84 -3.23 0.73
N LEU A 340 -24.65 -2.60 0.71
CA LEU A 340 -24.02 -2.09 -0.52
C LEU A 340 -23.40 -3.24 -1.30
N MET A 341 -22.80 -4.22 -0.59
CA MET A 341 -22.27 -5.43 -1.19
C MET A 341 -23.42 -6.32 -1.68
N LEU A 342 -23.20 -6.96 -2.81
CA LEU A 342 -24.14 -7.85 -3.49
C LEU A 342 -25.50 -7.19 -3.83
N ASN A 343 -25.65 -5.88 -3.66
CA ASN A 343 -26.83 -5.15 -4.00
C ASN A 343 -26.75 -4.63 -5.45
N PRO A 344 -27.55 -5.15 -6.36
CA PRO A 344 -27.51 -4.79 -7.77
C PRO A 344 -27.64 -3.29 -8.06
N ILE A 345 -28.40 -2.58 -7.22
CA ILE A 345 -28.62 -1.12 -7.36
C ILE A 345 -27.29 -0.36 -7.15
N PHE A 346 -26.47 -0.83 -6.21
CA PHE A 346 -25.21 -0.17 -5.88
C PHE A 346 -24.00 -0.72 -6.63
N PHE A 347 -24.12 -1.76 -7.45
CA PHE A 347 -23.03 -2.34 -8.23
C PHE A 347 -22.26 -1.29 -9.02
N PHE A 348 -22.99 -0.53 -9.82
CA PHE A 348 -22.38 0.48 -10.67
C PHE A 348 -21.74 1.63 -9.85
N PRO A 349 -22.45 2.35 -8.98
CA PRO A 349 -21.87 3.49 -8.29
C PRO A 349 -20.75 3.08 -7.32
N PHE A 350 -20.82 1.93 -6.66
CA PHE A 350 -19.79 1.45 -5.73
C PHE A 350 -18.43 1.26 -6.42
N ILE A 351 -18.42 0.67 -7.62
CA ILE A 351 -17.18 0.40 -8.37
C ILE A 351 -16.73 1.63 -9.14
N PHE A 352 -17.63 2.21 -9.93
CA PHE A 352 -17.24 3.22 -10.92
C PHE A 352 -17.01 4.60 -10.33
N THR A 353 -17.53 4.92 -9.14
CA THR A 353 -17.20 6.17 -8.45
C THR A 353 -15.71 6.24 -8.10
N SER A 354 -15.16 5.15 -7.57
CA SER A 354 -13.72 5.08 -7.27
C SER A 354 -12.85 5.06 -8.54
N VAL A 355 -13.29 4.36 -9.60
CA VAL A 355 -12.61 4.39 -10.91
C VAL A 355 -12.59 5.81 -11.47
N PHE A 356 -13.72 6.51 -11.43
CA PHE A 356 -13.85 7.89 -11.88
C PHE A 356 -12.93 8.84 -11.12
N ASN A 357 -12.88 8.73 -9.80
CA ASN A 357 -11.96 9.49 -8.96
C ASN A 357 -10.51 9.24 -9.37
N GLY A 358 -10.14 7.97 -9.56
CA GLY A 358 -8.80 7.59 -9.98
C GLY A 358 -8.42 8.17 -11.34
N VAL A 359 -9.33 8.12 -12.31
CA VAL A 359 -9.10 8.68 -13.67
C VAL A 359 -8.90 10.19 -13.60
N ILE A 360 -9.80 10.92 -12.94
CA ILE A 360 -9.69 12.39 -12.86
C ILE A 360 -8.40 12.78 -12.13
N THR A 361 -8.12 12.18 -10.98
CA THR A 361 -6.92 12.51 -10.21
C THR A 361 -5.66 12.17 -10.99
N TYR A 362 -5.61 11.00 -11.65
CA TYR A 362 -4.49 10.62 -12.48
C TYR A 362 -4.22 11.66 -13.58
N LEU A 363 -5.25 12.09 -14.30
CA LEU A 363 -5.13 13.10 -15.35
C LEU A 363 -4.71 14.47 -14.77
N CYS A 364 -5.27 14.88 -13.63
CA CYS A 364 -4.87 16.13 -12.97
C CYS A 364 -3.39 16.11 -12.57
N MET A 365 -2.88 15.00 -12.06
CA MET A 365 -1.47 14.84 -11.69
C MET A 365 -0.56 14.72 -12.92
N TYR A 366 -1.02 14.01 -13.96
CA TYR A 366 -0.29 13.83 -15.20
C TYR A 366 -0.06 15.15 -15.93
N PHE A 367 -1.09 16.01 -16.00
CA PHE A 367 -1.00 17.34 -16.63
C PHE A 367 -0.46 18.44 -15.68
N GLY A 368 -0.05 18.12 -14.45
CA GLY A 368 0.47 19.08 -13.49
C GLY A 368 -0.56 20.07 -12.95
N ILE A 369 -1.88 19.80 -13.11
CA ILE A 369 -2.95 20.60 -12.51
C ILE A 369 -2.88 20.51 -10.99
N VAL A 370 -2.54 19.32 -10.47
CA VAL A 370 -2.30 19.05 -9.04
C VAL A 370 -0.96 18.34 -8.92
N GLY A 371 -0.20 18.64 -7.88
CA GLY A 371 1.09 18.02 -7.60
C GLY A 371 0.95 16.53 -7.32
N LYS A 372 1.98 15.73 -7.71
CA LYS A 372 2.06 14.32 -7.38
C LYS A 372 2.36 14.13 -5.89
N THR A 373 2.02 12.96 -5.38
CA THR A 373 2.18 12.61 -3.96
C THR A 373 3.59 12.09 -3.67
N PHE A 374 4.18 12.50 -2.55
CA PHE A 374 5.53 12.10 -2.13
C PHE A 374 5.64 11.75 -0.64
N ALA A 375 4.58 11.97 0.13
CA ALA A 375 4.55 11.69 1.56
C ALA A 375 3.26 10.95 1.93
N VAL A 376 3.31 10.07 2.93
CA VAL A 376 2.15 9.34 3.42
C VAL A 376 1.88 9.70 4.88
N PHE A 377 0.60 9.77 5.22
CA PHE A 377 0.08 9.88 6.57
C PHE A 377 -0.84 8.71 6.88
N SER A 378 -1.44 8.74 8.06
CA SER A 378 -2.42 7.73 8.42
C SER A 378 -3.52 7.64 7.36
N TRP A 379 -3.84 6.42 6.93
CA TRP A 379 -4.97 6.15 6.04
C TRP A 379 -6.32 6.59 6.65
N GLN A 380 -6.36 6.79 7.97
CA GLN A 380 -7.50 7.35 8.71
C GLN A 380 -7.51 8.88 8.77
N MET A 381 -6.71 9.56 7.96
CA MET A 381 -6.75 11.03 7.88
C MET A 381 -7.87 11.49 6.95
N PRO A 382 -8.60 12.58 7.28
CA PRO A 382 -9.56 13.17 6.36
C PRO A 382 -8.94 13.48 5.00
N ALA A 383 -9.58 13.01 3.92
CA ALA A 383 -9.02 13.06 2.58
C ALA A 383 -8.52 14.45 2.12
N PRO A 384 -9.21 15.59 2.38
CA PRO A 384 -8.69 16.90 1.99
C PRO A 384 -7.36 17.26 2.66
N ILE A 385 -7.20 16.89 3.95
CA ILE A 385 -5.99 17.14 4.73
C ILE A 385 -4.86 16.23 4.24
N GLY A 386 -5.15 14.93 4.09
CA GLY A 386 -4.19 13.96 3.59
C GLY A 386 -3.71 14.27 2.17
N ALA A 387 -4.61 14.69 1.29
CA ALA A 387 -4.29 15.12 -0.07
C ALA A 387 -3.34 16.33 -0.08
N PHE A 388 -3.62 17.35 0.73
CA PHE A 388 -2.73 18.51 0.86
C PHE A 388 -1.35 18.11 1.37
N LEU A 389 -1.29 17.43 2.49
CA LEU A 389 -0.02 17.07 3.12
C LEU A 389 0.83 16.12 2.26
N SER A 390 0.19 15.23 1.50
CA SER A 390 0.91 14.29 0.62
C SER A 390 1.47 14.92 -0.66
N THR A 391 0.92 16.07 -1.09
CA THR A 391 1.33 16.79 -2.31
C THR A 391 2.00 18.12 -2.00
N MET A 392 1.75 18.70 -0.82
CA MET A 392 2.04 20.11 -0.46
C MET A 392 1.48 21.11 -1.46
N ASP A 393 0.31 20.79 -2.06
CA ASP A 393 -0.38 21.57 -3.06
C ASP A 393 -1.84 21.82 -2.63
N TRP A 394 -2.22 23.09 -2.42
CA TRP A 394 -3.58 23.44 -2.01
C TRP A 394 -4.64 23.06 -3.04
N ARG A 395 -4.26 22.95 -4.33
CA ARG A 395 -5.15 22.52 -5.42
C ARG A 395 -5.65 21.10 -5.20
N ALA A 396 -4.89 20.27 -4.46
CA ALA A 396 -5.32 18.94 -4.07
C ALA A 396 -6.57 18.96 -3.17
N ILE A 397 -6.68 19.95 -2.26
CA ILE A 397 -7.87 20.13 -1.42
C ILE A 397 -9.10 20.40 -2.30
N VAL A 398 -8.95 21.32 -3.25
CA VAL A 398 -10.04 21.70 -4.18
C VAL A 398 -10.48 20.49 -5.00
N LEU A 399 -9.51 19.73 -5.53
CA LEU A 399 -9.81 18.51 -6.28
C LEU A 399 -10.61 17.52 -5.45
N VAL A 400 -10.22 17.25 -4.20
CA VAL A 400 -10.96 16.32 -3.32
C VAL A 400 -12.39 16.78 -3.08
N PHE A 401 -12.64 18.08 -2.85
CA PHE A 401 -14.01 18.59 -2.71
C PHE A 401 -14.82 18.45 -4.01
N ILE A 402 -14.22 18.67 -5.17
CA ILE A 402 -14.86 18.45 -6.47
C ILE A 402 -15.23 16.95 -6.60
N LEU A 403 -14.30 16.04 -6.27
CA LEU A 403 -14.55 14.61 -6.31
C LEU A 403 -15.68 14.18 -5.36
N ILE A 404 -15.71 14.71 -4.12
CA ILE A 404 -16.81 14.45 -3.17
C ILE A 404 -18.15 14.88 -3.77
N PHE A 405 -18.22 16.06 -4.38
CA PHE A 405 -19.44 16.54 -5.03
C PHE A 405 -19.87 15.65 -6.20
N LEU A 406 -18.95 15.28 -7.07
CA LEU A 406 -19.21 14.38 -8.21
C LEU A 406 -19.63 12.98 -7.74
N ASN A 407 -19.01 12.46 -6.69
CA ASN A 407 -19.40 11.19 -6.05
C ASN A 407 -20.86 11.25 -5.59
N GLY A 408 -21.27 12.37 -4.98
CA GLY A 408 -22.64 12.61 -4.60
C GLY A 408 -23.62 12.54 -5.78
N LEU A 409 -23.26 13.17 -6.90
CA LEU A 409 -24.07 13.11 -8.13
C LEU A 409 -24.15 11.69 -8.70
N MET A 410 -23.06 10.92 -8.66
CA MET A 410 -23.05 9.54 -9.14
C MET A 410 -23.90 8.60 -8.26
N TYR A 411 -23.84 8.75 -6.95
CA TYR A 411 -24.62 7.92 -6.02
C TYR A 411 -26.10 8.32 -5.96
N TYR A 412 -26.44 9.58 -6.16
CA TYR A 412 -27.79 10.14 -5.95
C TYR A 412 -28.92 9.38 -6.66
N PRO A 413 -28.88 9.09 -7.97
CA PRO A 413 -29.96 8.41 -8.67
C PRO A 413 -30.19 6.99 -8.13
N PHE A 414 -29.12 6.26 -7.84
CA PHE A 414 -29.22 4.89 -7.31
C PHE A 414 -29.75 4.87 -5.88
N LEU A 415 -29.29 5.81 -5.06
CA LEU A 415 -29.81 5.97 -3.69
C LEU A 415 -31.32 6.29 -3.71
N LYS A 416 -31.80 7.13 -4.63
CA LYS A 416 -33.23 7.48 -4.73
C LYS A 416 -34.08 6.29 -5.13
N VAL A 417 -33.61 5.43 -6.02
CA VAL A 417 -34.30 4.17 -6.36
C VAL A 417 -34.38 3.26 -5.16
N TYR A 418 -33.28 3.09 -4.43
CA TYR A 418 -33.22 2.24 -3.24
C TYR A 418 -34.08 2.79 -2.08
N GLU A 419 -34.01 4.10 -1.83
CA GLU A 419 -34.82 4.83 -0.84
C GLU A 419 -36.31 4.60 -1.06
N LYS A 420 -36.80 4.72 -2.32
CA LYS A 420 -38.21 4.51 -2.66
C LYS A 420 -38.66 3.12 -2.29
N ASN A 421 -37.87 2.10 -2.56
CA ASN A 421 -38.19 0.72 -2.22
C ASN A 421 -38.24 0.51 -0.70
N LEU A 422 -37.29 1.06 0.05
CA LEU A 422 -37.26 0.93 1.51
C LEU A 422 -38.40 1.68 2.18
N VAL A 423 -38.76 2.88 1.75
CA VAL A 423 -39.86 3.65 2.30
C VAL A 423 -41.22 2.91 2.08
N ALA A 424 -41.36 2.20 0.97
CA ALA A 424 -42.58 1.37 0.74
C ALA A 424 -42.64 0.21 1.75
N LEU A 425 -41.52 -0.51 1.93
CA LEU A 425 -41.44 -1.60 2.91
C LEU A 425 -41.62 -1.13 4.36
N GLU A 426 -41.06 0.02 4.72
CA GLU A 426 -41.22 0.62 6.05
C GLU A 426 -42.70 0.96 6.35
N LYS A 427 -43.47 1.45 5.35
CA LYS A 427 -44.88 1.74 5.49
C LYS A 427 -45.72 0.48 5.62
N GLU A 428 -45.50 -0.53 4.79
CA GLU A 428 -46.17 -1.83 4.88
C GLU A 428 -46.00 -2.44 6.27
N ALA A 429 -44.75 -2.43 6.80
CA ALA A 429 -44.48 -2.93 8.15
C ALA A 429 -45.12 -2.11 9.27
N GLU A 430 -45.27 -0.79 9.11
CA GLU A 430 -46.01 0.06 10.06
C GLU A 430 -47.53 -0.25 10.05
N GLU A 431 -48.13 -0.44 8.85
CA GLU A 431 -49.53 -0.79 8.69
C GLU A 431 -49.86 -2.18 9.27
N GLU A 432 -48.99 -3.18 9.05
CA GLU A 432 -49.14 -4.52 9.64
C GLU A 432 -49.07 -4.48 11.18
N ASN A 433 -48.15 -3.69 11.75
CA ASN A 433 -48.03 -3.53 13.20
C ASN A 433 -49.26 -2.82 13.83
N ILE A 434 -49.90 -1.89 13.11
CA ILE A 434 -51.09 -1.19 13.56
C ILE A 434 -52.29 -2.15 13.48
N ALA A 435 -52.36 -3.02 12.48
CA ALA A 435 -53.43 -4.00 12.33
C ALA A 435 -53.35 -5.17 13.33
N ALA A 436 -52.15 -5.43 13.89
CA ALA A 436 -51.92 -6.50 14.87
C ALA A 436 -52.10 -6.08 16.33
N ASN A 437 -52.21 -4.77 16.63
CA ASN A 437 -52.51 -4.18 17.93
C ASN A 437 -53.97 -3.70 18.00
#